data_12fe99efa572ca82a13ffe8fad88b233
#
_entry.id   12fe99efa572ca82a13ffe8fad88b233
#
_cell.length_a   1.000
_cell.length_b   1.000
_cell.length_c   1.000
_cell.angle_alpha   90.00
_cell.angle_beta   90.00
_cell.angle_gamma   90.00
#
_symmetry.space_group_name_H-M   'P 1'
#
loop_
_entity.id
_entity.type
_entity.pdbx_description
1 polymer ?
#
loop_
_entity_poly.entity_id
_entity_poly.type
_entity_poly.pdbx_seq_one_letter_code
_entity_poly.pdbx_strand_id
1 'polypeptide(L)'
;MNQEWSLDVLYHGYEDPKFDEDMKKFESEVAGMKEKIEAAKKLDPVKGLETCLMVKEEMAALGSRLGEFISLKASVNTSDSKTNDMGARYDRIAANQTAANVAFCKYVASIENLDQVIAQSSLLTEYNYYLTEIKKDAAHMLSDDMEDLIAHMDITGGGAW
;
A
#
# COMPACT_ATOMS: atom_id res chain seq x y z
N MET A 1 19.34 -34.35 1.39
CA MET A 1 18.74 -33.04 1.81
C MET A 1 17.59 -32.78 0.86
N ASN A 2 16.38 -32.66 1.38
CA ASN A 2 15.22 -32.27 0.57
C ASN A 2 15.46 -30.82 0.13
N GLN A 3 15.50 -30.55 -1.19
CA GLN A 3 15.71 -29.21 -1.75
C GLN A 3 14.39 -28.55 -2.16
N GLU A 4 13.27 -29.07 -1.69
CA GLU A 4 11.96 -28.51 -1.94
C GLU A 4 11.72 -27.27 -1.07
N TRP A 5 11.31 -26.20 -1.70
CA TRP A 5 10.87 -24.97 -1.02
C TRP A 5 9.48 -25.16 -0.47
N SER A 6 9.28 -24.86 0.84
CA SER A 6 7.97 -24.83 1.47
C SER A 6 7.52 -23.39 1.69
N LEU A 7 6.25 -23.14 1.43
CA LEU A 7 5.57 -21.87 1.75
C LEU A 7 4.92 -21.88 3.14
N ASP A 8 5.11 -22.96 3.92
CA ASP A 8 4.48 -23.14 5.23
C ASP A 8 4.89 -22.06 6.25
N VAL A 9 6.01 -21.37 6.01
CA VAL A 9 6.42 -20.20 6.80
C VAL A 9 5.47 -19.01 6.64
N LEU A 10 4.74 -18.95 5.53
CA LEU A 10 3.71 -17.95 5.25
C LEU A 10 2.35 -18.50 5.65
N TYR A 11 1.88 -19.55 4.94
CA TYR A 11 0.61 -20.23 5.17
C TYR A 11 0.69 -21.68 4.70
N HIS A 12 -0.06 -22.57 5.37
CA HIS A 12 -0.13 -24.00 4.99
C HIS A 12 -1.01 -24.26 3.75
N GLY A 13 -1.72 -23.27 3.28
CA GLY A 13 -2.60 -23.34 2.10
C GLY A 13 -3.71 -22.30 2.19
N TYR A 14 -4.58 -22.27 1.18
CA TYR A 14 -5.75 -21.39 1.19
C TYR A 14 -6.83 -21.80 2.21
N GLU A 15 -6.74 -23.03 2.75
CA GLU A 15 -7.61 -23.52 3.84
C GLU A 15 -7.04 -23.20 5.23
N ASP A 16 -5.85 -22.62 5.30
CA ASP A 16 -5.28 -22.15 6.56
C ASP A 16 -6.16 -21.03 7.12
N PRO A 17 -6.71 -21.17 8.34
CA PRO A 17 -7.52 -20.14 8.97
C PRO A 17 -6.81 -18.78 9.03
N LYS A 18 -5.47 -18.81 9.23
CA LYS A 18 -4.66 -17.60 9.27
C LYS A 18 -4.65 -16.85 7.93
N PHE A 19 -4.70 -17.56 6.79
CA PHE A 19 -4.78 -16.91 5.48
C PHE A 19 -6.11 -16.12 5.34
N ASP A 20 -7.22 -16.73 5.74
CA ASP A 20 -8.53 -16.06 5.66
C ASP A 20 -8.65 -14.91 6.66
N GLU A 21 -8.11 -15.07 7.88
CA GLU A 21 -8.04 -14.00 8.88
C GLU A 21 -7.19 -12.81 8.38
N ASP A 22 -6.00 -13.08 7.84
CA ASP A 22 -5.10 -12.05 7.30
C ASP A 22 -5.72 -11.35 6.09
N MET A 23 -6.43 -12.08 5.21
CA MET A 23 -7.12 -11.50 4.06
C MET A 23 -8.29 -10.59 4.49
N LYS A 24 -9.07 -10.98 5.49
CA LYS A 24 -10.15 -10.15 6.06
C LYS A 24 -9.57 -8.92 6.76
N LYS A 25 -8.48 -9.09 7.50
CA LYS A 25 -7.77 -7.99 8.14
C LYS A 25 -7.26 -7.01 7.10
N PHE A 26 -6.62 -7.49 6.04
CA PHE A 26 -6.12 -6.66 4.94
C PHE A 26 -7.24 -5.84 4.31
N GLU A 27 -8.37 -6.46 4.01
CA GLU A 27 -9.56 -5.79 3.45
C GLU A 27 -10.09 -4.68 4.38
N SER A 28 -10.22 -4.97 5.68
CA SER A 28 -10.68 -4.00 6.68
C SER A 28 -9.70 -2.84 6.87
N GLU A 29 -8.40 -3.14 6.93
CA GLU A 29 -7.36 -2.12 7.12
C GLU A 29 -7.24 -1.21 5.89
N VAL A 30 -7.30 -1.77 4.68
CA VAL A 30 -7.31 -0.98 3.43
C VAL A 30 -8.52 -0.06 3.39
N ALA A 31 -9.71 -0.56 3.75
CA ALA A 31 -10.93 0.24 3.76
C ALA A 31 -10.83 1.43 4.73
N GLY A 32 -10.18 1.25 5.90
CA GLY A 32 -10.00 2.31 6.91
C GLY A 32 -8.75 3.18 6.71
N MET A 33 -7.85 2.84 5.79
CA MET A 33 -6.54 3.47 5.67
C MET A 33 -6.62 4.98 5.40
N LYS A 34 -7.48 5.40 4.48
CA LYS A 34 -7.67 6.83 4.15
C LYS A 34 -8.13 7.63 5.35
N GLU A 35 -9.08 7.10 6.12
CA GLU A 35 -9.60 7.77 7.33
C GLU A 35 -8.52 7.90 8.40
N LYS A 36 -7.69 6.88 8.58
CA LYS A 36 -6.54 6.93 9.50
C LYS A 36 -5.55 8.02 9.10
N ILE A 37 -5.24 8.15 7.80
CA ILE A 37 -4.36 9.21 7.29
C ILE A 37 -4.99 10.59 7.50
N GLU A 38 -6.28 10.76 7.20
CA GLU A 38 -6.97 12.03 7.42
C GLU A 38 -7.06 12.42 8.90
N ALA A 39 -7.17 11.44 9.80
CA ALA A 39 -7.09 11.68 11.24
C ALA A 39 -5.68 12.09 11.67
N ALA A 40 -4.64 11.45 11.12
CA ALA A 40 -3.24 11.76 11.42
C ALA A 40 -2.83 13.18 11.01
N LYS A 41 -3.40 13.72 9.93
CA LYS A 41 -3.17 15.13 9.50
C LYS A 41 -3.59 16.17 10.54
N LYS A 42 -4.44 15.81 11.50
CA LYS A 42 -4.91 16.70 12.56
C LYS A 42 -3.98 16.73 13.77
N LEU A 43 -2.99 15.85 13.79
CA LEU A 43 -1.97 15.78 14.83
C LEU A 43 -0.85 16.79 14.55
N ASP A 44 0.06 16.93 15.52
CA ASP A 44 1.35 17.56 15.28
C ASP A 44 2.06 16.89 14.09
N PRO A 45 2.74 17.63 13.19
CA PRO A 45 3.31 17.06 11.97
C PRO A 45 4.25 15.88 12.18
N VAL A 46 5.03 15.87 13.26
CA VAL A 46 5.93 14.73 13.57
C VAL A 46 5.10 13.49 13.86
N LYS A 47 4.16 13.59 14.80
CA LYS A 47 3.28 12.47 15.19
C LYS A 47 2.36 12.05 14.03
N GLY A 48 1.91 13.00 13.24
CA GLY A 48 1.07 12.73 12.08
C GLY A 48 1.79 11.88 11.05
N LEU A 49 3.03 12.24 10.68
CA LEU A 49 3.84 11.47 9.76
C LEU A 49 4.21 10.09 10.32
N GLU A 50 4.64 10.02 11.60
CA GLU A 50 4.92 8.74 12.24
C GLU A 50 3.71 7.81 12.20
N THR A 51 2.53 8.31 12.54
CA THR A 51 1.29 7.53 12.49
C THR A 51 0.99 7.03 11.07
N CYS A 52 1.14 7.90 10.07
CA CYS A 52 0.94 7.50 8.67
C CYS A 52 1.93 6.42 8.24
N LEU A 53 3.21 6.55 8.58
CA LEU A 53 4.24 5.57 8.23
C LEU A 53 3.97 4.22 8.89
N MET A 54 3.64 4.21 10.19
CA MET A 54 3.30 2.97 10.91
C MET A 54 2.11 2.25 10.26
N VAL A 55 1.04 2.97 9.90
CA VAL A 55 -0.11 2.41 9.18
C VAL A 55 0.34 1.82 7.84
N LYS A 56 1.20 2.50 7.10
CA LYS A 56 1.72 2.01 5.82
C LYS A 56 2.62 0.79 5.97
N GLU A 57 3.46 0.73 6.99
CA GLU A 57 4.32 -0.42 7.28
C GLU A 57 3.50 -1.67 7.62
N GLU A 58 2.51 -1.54 8.51
CA GLU A 58 1.62 -2.64 8.87
C GLU A 58 0.88 -3.18 7.64
N MET A 59 0.39 -2.28 6.80
CA MET A 59 -0.27 -2.64 5.56
C MET A 59 0.67 -3.32 4.57
N ALA A 60 1.89 -2.79 4.41
CA ALA A 60 2.89 -3.37 3.53
C ALA A 60 3.30 -4.78 3.99
N ALA A 61 3.52 -4.98 5.29
CA ALA A 61 3.89 -6.28 5.84
C ALA A 61 2.79 -7.33 5.64
N LEU A 62 1.53 -6.95 5.87
CA LEU A 62 0.39 -7.84 5.69
C LEU A 62 0.12 -8.14 4.21
N GLY A 63 0.10 -7.08 3.38
CA GLY A 63 -0.09 -7.19 1.95
C GLY A 63 1.00 -8.01 1.27
N SER A 64 2.28 -7.80 1.63
CA SER A 64 3.39 -8.59 1.09
C SER A 64 3.26 -10.07 1.44
N ARG A 65 2.92 -10.40 2.70
CA ARG A 65 2.75 -11.80 3.10
C ARG A 65 1.69 -12.52 2.27
N LEU A 66 0.54 -11.88 2.06
CA LEU A 66 -0.57 -12.42 1.26
C LEU A 66 -0.20 -12.49 -0.23
N GLY A 67 0.31 -11.38 -0.78
CA GLY A 67 0.65 -11.27 -2.19
C GLY A 67 1.76 -12.23 -2.61
N GLU A 68 2.83 -12.35 -1.80
CA GLU A 68 3.93 -13.29 -2.07
C GLU A 68 3.45 -14.75 -2.03
N PHE A 69 2.62 -15.11 -1.04
CA PHE A 69 2.06 -16.46 -0.99
C PHE A 69 1.26 -16.79 -2.25
N ILE A 70 0.36 -15.89 -2.68
CA ILE A 70 -0.46 -16.06 -3.88
C ILE A 70 0.41 -16.12 -5.13
N SER A 71 1.36 -15.19 -5.27
CA SER A 71 2.26 -15.11 -6.43
C SER A 71 3.13 -16.35 -6.57
N LEU A 72 3.71 -16.84 -5.48
CA LEU A 72 4.53 -18.05 -5.48
C LEU A 72 3.70 -19.30 -5.79
N LYS A 73 2.46 -19.39 -5.32
CA LYS A 73 1.52 -20.46 -5.71
C LYS A 73 1.20 -20.41 -7.21
N ALA A 74 0.93 -19.21 -7.75
CA ALA A 74 0.66 -19.01 -9.17
C ALA A 74 1.86 -19.40 -10.04
N SER A 75 3.09 -19.13 -9.56
CA SER A 75 4.32 -19.49 -10.27
C SER A 75 4.51 -21.00 -10.44
N VAL A 76 3.95 -21.80 -9.52
CA VAL A 76 4.00 -23.27 -9.62
C VAL A 76 2.91 -23.81 -10.53
N ASN A 77 1.71 -23.23 -10.50
CA ASN A 77 0.58 -23.67 -11.33
C ASN A 77 -0.32 -22.47 -11.71
N THR A 78 -0.07 -21.92 -12.88
CA THR A 78 -0.81 -20.78 -13.44
C THR A 78 -2.29 -21.11 -13.78
N SER A 79 -2.63 -22.40 -13.88
CA SER A 79 -3.97 -22.87 -14.22
C SER A 79 -4.82 -23.20 -12.99
N ASP A 80 -4.29 -23.03 -11.78
CA ASP A 80 -5.05 -23.27 -10.55
C ASP A 80 -6.11 -22.20 -10.33
N SER A 81 -7.38 -22.58 -10.50
CA SER A 81 -8.51 -21.66 -10.39
C SER A 81 -8.59 -21.00 -9.02
N LYS A 82 -8.28 -21.74 -7.95
CA LYS A 82 -8.33 -21.20 -6.58
C LYS A 82 -7.27 -20.11 -6.37
N THR A 83 -6.06 -20.33 -6.85
CA THR A 83 -4.99 -19.32 -6.82
C THR A 83 -5.38 -18.08 -7.62
N ASN A 84 -5.97 -18.25 -8.79
CA ASN A 84 -6.43 -17.14 -9.62
C ASN A 84 -7.55 -16.34 -8.94
N ASP A 85 -8.51 -17.03 -8.29
CA ASP A 85 -9.60 -16.37 -7.55
C ASP A 85 -9.06 -15.56 -6.35
N MET A 86 -8.10 -16.12 -5.60
CA MET A 86 -7.47 -15.42 -4.47
C MET A 86 -6.63 -14.25 -4.94
N GLY A 87 -5.92 -14.37 -6.07
CA GLY A 87 -5.20 -13.27 -6.70
C GLY A 87 -6.13 -12.13 -7.10
N ALA A 88 -7.22 -12.42 -7.80
CA ALA A 88 -8.21 -11.42 -8.18
C ALA A 88 -8.87 -10.74 -6.98
N ARG A 89 -9.09 -11.48 -5.87
CA ARG A 89 -9.60 -10.90 -4.62
C ARG A 89 -8.57 -9.95 -4.00
N TYR A 90 -7.31 -10.39 -3.90
CA TYR A 90 -6.22 -9.58 -3.37
C TYR A 90 -6.03 -8.28 -4.16
N ASP A 91 -5.95 -8.37 -5.48
CA ASP A 91 -5.75 -7.21 -6.36
C ASP A 91 -6.88 -6.17 -6.24
N ARG A 92 -8.12 -6.64 -6.11
CA ARG A 92 -9.28 -5.76 -5.90
C ARG A 92 -9.21 -5.01 -4.57
N ILE A 93 -8.75 -5.68 -3.50
CA ILE A 93 -8.54 -5.03 -2.20
C ILE A 93 -7.37 -4.05 -2.30
N ALA A 94 -6.24 -4.47 -2.86
CA ALA A 94 -5.03 -3.67 -2.98
C ALA A 94 -5.26 -2.38 -3.81
N ALA A 95 -6.07 -2.44 -4.86
CA ALA A 95 -6.41 -1.28 -5.68
C ALA A 95 -7.06 -0.14 -4.86
N ASN A 96 -7.79 -0.46 -3.80
CA ASN A 96 -8.41 0.54 -2.92
C ASN A 96 -7.42 1.34 -2.09
N GLN A 97 -6.14 0.95 -2.03
CA GLN A 97 -5.09 1.73 -1.34
C GLN A 97 -4.72 3.03 -2.06
N THR A 98 -5.04 3.14 -3.36
CA THR A 98 -4.65 4.29 -4.20
C THR A 98 -5.10 5.61 -3.57
N ALA A 99 -6.36 5.72 -3.17
CA ALA A 99 -6.89 6.95 -2.58
C ALA A 99 -6.19 7.35 -1.26
N ALA A 100 -5.81 6.36 -0.45
CA ALA A 100 -5.07 6.59 0.79
C ALA A 100 -3.62 7.03 0.51
N ASN A 101 -2.97 6.42 -0.49
CA ASN A 101 -1.63 6.80 -0.92
C ASN A 101 -1.59 8.23 -1.46
N VAL A 102 -2.55 8.63 -2.29
CA VAL A 102 -2.69 10.02 -2.77
C VAL A 102 -2.88 10.98 -1.60
N ALA A 103 -3.75 10.63 -0.63
CA ALA A 103 -3.97 11.46 0.57
C ALA A 103 -2.70 11.62 1.40
N PHE A 104 -1.88 10.58 1.52
CA PHE A 104 -0.58 10.63 2.19
C PHE A 104 0.41 11.52 1.44
N CYS A 105 0.55 11.34 0.12
CA CYS A 105 1.45 12.19 -0.68
C CYS A 105 1.08 13.67 -0.58
N LYS A 106 -0.20 14.01 -0.67
CA LYS A 106 -0.70 15.38 -0.49
C LYS A 106 -0.41 15.91 0.93
N TYR A 107 -0.49 15.06 1.95
CA TYR A 107 -0.14 15.44 3.31
C TYR A 107 1.34 15.77 3.43
N VAL A 108 2.24 14.91 2.97
CA VAL A 108 3.70 15.16 2.97
C VAL A 108 4.02 16.47 2.23
N ALA A 109 3.40 16.67 1.05
CA ALA A 109 3.59 17.88 0.23
C ALA A 109 3.18 19.16 0.97
N SER A 110 2.14 19.11 1.80
CA SER A 110 1.61 20.27 2.53
C SER A 110 2.49 20.73 3.69
N ILE A 111 3.48 19.93 4.12
CA ILE A 111 4.37 20.28 5.22
C ILE A 111 5.48 21.19 4.71
N GLU A 112 5.44 22.48 5.04
CA GLU A 112 6.38 23.48 4.55
C GLU A 112 7.84 23.17 4.95
N ASN A 113 8.07 22.89 6.24
CA ASN A 113 9.41 22.68 6.82
C ASN A 113 9.68 21.18 7.04
N LEU A 114 9.50 20.35 6.00
CA LEU A 114 9.60 18.89 6.10
C LEU A 114 10.94 18.44 6.71
N ASP A 115 12.05 19.03 6.32
CA ASP A 115 13.40 18.68 6.84
C ASP A 115 13.49 18.87 8.36
N GLN A 116 12.89 19.96 8.89
CA GLN A 116 12.85 20.21 10.33
C GLN A 116 11.95 19.23 11.07
N VAL A 117 10.85 18.81 10.46
CA VAL A 117 9.95 17.79 11.01
C VAL A 117 10.66 16.43 11.04
N ILE A 118 11.31 16.06 9.96
CA ILE A 118 12.08 14.80 9.85
C ILE A 118 13.17 14.73 10.93
N ALA A 119 13.92 15.81 11.15
CA ALA A 119 15.00 15.86 12.12
C ALA A 119 14.56 15.63 13.58
N GLN A 120 13.26 15.72 13.88
CA GLN A 120 12.73 15.56 15.24
C GLN A 120 12.40 14.11 15.62
N SER A 121 12.48 13.17 14.67
CA SER A 121 12.14 11.77 14.90
C SER A 121 13.14 10.84 14.24
N SER A 122 13.58 9.81 14.98
CA SER A 122 14.45 8.76 14.44
C SER A 122 13.75 7.98 13.32
N LEU A 123 12.48 7.66 13.48
CA LEU A 123 11.67 6.99 12.46
C LEU A 123 11.60 7.83 11.19
N LEU A 124 11.27 9.12 11.30
CA LEU A 124 11.19 10.00 10.12
C LEU A 124 12.56 10.16 9.45
N THR A 125 13.66 10.14 10.22
CA THR A 125 15.02 10.19 9.68
C THR A 125 15.34 8.94 8.84
N GLU A 126 14.89 7.76 9.23
CA GLU A 126 15.02 6.53 8.43
C GLU A 126 14.26 6.64 7.11
N TYR A 127 13.11 7.31 7.12
CA TYR A 127 12.28 7.56 5.94
C TYR A 127 12.61 8.87 5.19
N ASN A 128 13.70 9.56 5.55
CA ASN A 128 14.04 10.87 4.99
C ASN A 128 14.03 10.88 3.45
N TYR A 129 14.71 9.93 2.81
CA TYR A 129 14.75 9.86 1.35
C TYR A 129 13.34 9.72 0.76
N TYR A 130 12.56 8.79 1.28
CA TYR A 130 11.18 8.53 0.80
C TYR A 130 10.28 9.77 0.91
N LEU A 131 10.29 10.43 2.09
CA LEU A 131 9.47 11.62 2.33
C LEU A 131 9.92 12.81 1.46
N THR A 132 11.22 12.97 1.26
CA THR A 132 11.79 14.04 0.42
C THR A 132 11.45 13.84 -1.05
N GLU A 133 11.50 12.60 -1.56
CA GLU A 133 11.12 12.31 -2.94
C GLU A 133 9.62 12.55 -3.14
N ILE A 134 8.75 12.12 -2.23
CA ILE A 134 7.32 12.45 -2.31
C ILE A 134 7.10 13.97 -2.41
N LYS A 135 7.81 14.77 -1.61
CA LYS A 135 7.67 16.23 -1.64
C LYS A 135 8.15 16.83 -2.95
N LYS A 136 9.22 16.30 -3.55
CA LYS A 136 9.71 16.73 -4.87
C LYS A 136 8.72 16.35 -5.96
N ASP A 137 8.22 15.13 -5.96
CA ASP A 137 7.27 14.63 -6.95
C ASP A 137 5.97 15.44 -6.90
N ALA A 138 5.54 15.82 -5.70
CA ALA A 138 4.35 16.65 -5.52
C ALA A 138 4.43 18.02 -6.21
N ALA A 139 5.62 18.55 -6.44
CA ALA A 139 5.81 19.79 -7.21
C ALA A 139 5.44 19.61 -8.71
N HIS A 140 5.37 18.38 -9.17
CA HIS A 140 5.01 18.00 -10.55
C HIS A 140 3.61 17.36 -10.65
N MET A 141 2.89 17.22 -9.52
CA MET A 141 1.52 16.72 -9.53
C MET A 141 0.59 17.73 -10.22
N LEU A 142 -0.30 17.22 -11.00
CA LEU A 142 -1.34 18.01 -11.64
C LEU A 142 -2.45 18.38 -10.64
N SER A 143 -3.32 19.31 -11.00
CA SER A 143 -4.53 19.55 -10.21
C SER A 143 -5.43 18.33 -10.23
N ASP A 144 -6.27 18.18 -9.19
CA ASP A 144 -7.19 17.02 -9.06
C ASP A 144 -8.06 16.87 -10.33
N ASP A 145 -8.56 17.99 -10.89
CA ASP A 145 -9.37 17.98 -12.12
C ASP A 145 -8.57 17.47 -13.35
N MET A 146 -7.28 17.76 -13.41
CA MET A 146 -6.41 17.27 -14.51
C MET A 146 -6.03 15.81 -14.32
N GLU A 147 -5.80 15.36 -13.08
CA GLU A 147 -5.55 13.94 -12.79
C GLU A 147 -6.79 13.09 -13.11
N ASP A 148 -7.98 13.55 -12.75
CA ASP A 148 -9.25 12.90 -13.10
C ASP A 148 -9.46 12.86 -14.63
N LEU A 149 -9.15 13.94 -15.33
CA LEU A 149 -9.24 13.98 -16.79
C LEU A 149 -8.28 12.97 -17.42
N ILE A 150 -7.02 12.91 -16.98
CA ILE A 150 -6.01 11.96 -17.48
C ILE A 150 -6.45 10.53 -17.18
N ALA A 151 -6.94 10.24 -15.96
CA ALA A 151 -7.44 8.92 -15.61
C ALA A 151 -8.59 8.48 -16.53
N HIS A 152 -9.52 9.40 -16.86
CA HIS A 152 -10.61 9.12 -17.83
C HIS A 152 -10.08 8.91 -19.26
N MET A 153 -9.06 9.66 -19.67
CA MET A 153 -8.44 9.50 -20.99
C MET A 153 -7.67 8.19 -21.09
N ASP A 154 -7.06 7.71 -20.01
CA ASP A 154 -6.29 6.48 -20.00
C ASP A 154 -7.18 5.24 -20.17
N ILE A 155 -8.42 5.28 -19.66
CA ILE A 155 -9.42 4.22 -19.86
C ILE A 155 -9.76 4.05 -21.34
N THR A 156 -9.82 5.13 -22.10
CA THR A 156 -10.20 5.14 -23.53
C THR A 156 -9.00 5.24 -24.48
N GLY A 157 -7.81 5.52 -23.95
CA GLY A 157 -6.56 5.68 -24.67
C GLY A 157 -5.63 4.48 -24.50
N GLY A 158 -4.48 4.72 -23.86
CA GLY A 158 -3.43 3.70 -23.69
C GLY A 158 -3.88 2.43 -22.98
N GLY A 159 -4.74 2.57 -21.96
CA GLY A 159 -5.29 1.44 -21.20
C GLY A 159 -6.30 0.57 -21.96
N ALA A 160 -6.83 1.05 -23.09
CA ALA A 160 -7.77 0.29 -23.93
C ALA A 160 -7.10 -0.69 -24.92
N TRP A 161 -5.78 -0.61 -25.06
CA TRP A 161 -4.95 -1.46 -25.94
C TRP A 161 -4.29 -2.59 -25.18
#